data_47bd3ac474e81ff850ea47e76d15fd23
#
_entry.id   47bd3ac474e81ff850ea47e76d15fd23
#
_cell.length_a   1.000
_cell.length_b   1.000
_cell.length_c   1.000
_cell.angle_alpha   90.00
_cell.angle_beta   90.00
_cell.angle_gamma   90.00
#
_symmetry.space_group_name_H-M   'P 1'
#
loop_
_entity.id
_entity.type
_entity.pdbx_description
1 polymer ?
#
loop_
_entity_poly.entity_id
_entity_poly.type
_entity_poly.pdbx_seq_one_letter_code
_entity_poly.pdbx_strand_id
1 'polypeptide(L)'
;MPPTPATAAPAAGRLPNGELRRMVAAALAADPAREQSPRQIANGLGRSSGAVGNALESLTAAGHAERTSAAPRRYRATATTATAAAPAPVAPATPAAPAASKAAKPARRPKKNTTSAATPASAAPANTPAAPARPGNTVARPNGQDYHVRKLAGRADVDVLRTMRAAEVPVLLYGPPGTGKTSLIEAAYGDLLTVQGDGDTTVADFVGEYTQTPDGRFVFMNGPLVRAMKEGRVLFIDDATLISPTVLAAVYPAMDGRKELVVKATGEVVKAEPGFFVVAGHNPGVHGAILSDALSSRFAFQVRVVSDLDLATQLGVERRAVKVARELAARQAKGEVGWAPQLRELLAFRKIAAATDPDTAMANLLGAAPEEDREVVAAVVRTVCGTSVAKLAGLKP
;
A
#
# COMPACT_ATOMS: atom_id res chain seq x y z
N MET A 1 6.97 12.61 46.27
CA MET A 1 7.76 11.98 45.19
C MET A 1 6.86 11.88 43.97
N PRO A 2 7.21 12.50 42.82
CA PRO A 2 6.45 12.35 41.60
C PRO A 2 6.82 11.00 40.95
N PRO A 3 5.89 10.36 40.15
CA PRO A 3 6.17 9.11 39.48
C PRO A 3 7.10 9.30 38.27
N THR A 4 8.00 8.38 38.14
CA THR A 4 8.99 8.25 37.04
C THR A 4 8.27 8.10 35.68
N PRO A 5 8.66 8.78 34.61
CA PRO A 5 8.04 8.61 33.29
C PRO A 5 8.43 7.26 32.67
N ALA A 6 7.42 6.56 32.15
CA ALA A 6 7.58 5.32 31.41
C ALA A 6 8.42 5.56 30.14
N THR A 7 9.46 4.76 29.99
CA THR A 7 10.35 4.77 28.82
C THR A 7 9.57 4.39 27.55
N ALA A 8 9.50 5.28 26.60
CA ALA A 8 8.91 5.06 25.28
C ALA A 8 9.70 3.96 24.53
N ALA A 9 8.98 2.99 23.98
CA ALA A 9 9.56 1.94 23.14
C ALA A 9 10.19 2.54 21.87
N PRO A 10 11.38 2.06 21.43
CA PRO A 10 12.04 2.58 20.24
C PRO A 10 11.27 2.24 18.97
N ALA A 11 11.17 3.22 18.06
CA ALA A 11 10.56 3.09 16.74
C ALA A 11 11.19 1.94 15.94
N ALA A 12 10.36 1.13 15.28
CA ALA A 12 10.72 -0.09 14.58
C ALA A 12 11.50 0.19 13.26
N GLY A 13 12.80 0.44 13.34
CA GLY A 13 13.72 0.49 12.19
C GLY A 13 13.90 -0.90 11.54
N ARG A 14 14.44 -0.92 10.31
CA ARG A 14 14.81 -2.16 9.60
C ARG A 14 15.84 -2.93 10.41
N LEU A 15 15.49 -4.13 10.82
CA LEU A 15 16.39 -5.00 11.57
C LEU A 15 17.50 -5.56 10.65
N PRO A 16 18.72 -5.76 11.16
CA PRO A 16 19.75 -6.53 10.47
C PRO A 16 19.28 -7.92 10.09
N ASN A 17 19.89 -8.53 9.06
CA ASN A 17 19.53 -9.88 8.64
C ASN A 17 19.66 -10.88 9.82
N GLY A 18 18.59 -11.63 10.07
CA GLY A 18 18.50 -12.60 11.15
C GLY A 18 18.05 -12.05 12.51
N GLU A 19 18.05 -10.76 12.72
CA GLU A 19 17.70 -10.14 14.02
C GLU A 19 16.25 -10.43 14.42
N LEU A 20 15.30 -10.37 13.47
CA LEU A 20 13.90 -10.73 13.75
C LEU A 20 13.80 -12.18 14.22
N ARG A 21 14.52 -13.11 13.58
CA ARG A 21 14.54 -14.52 13.96
C ARG A 21 15.09 -14.71 15.38
N ARG A 22 16.14 -13.96 15.72
CA ARG A 22 16.71 -13.93 17.08
C ARG A 22 15.71 -13.41 18.11
N MET A 23 14.99 -12.31 17.81
CA MET A 23 13.95 -11.73 18.67
C MET A 23 12.78 -12.71 18.89
N VAL A 24 12.35 -13.40 17.84
CA VAL A 24 11.30 -14.42 17.92
C VAL A 24 11.75 -15.61 18.75
N ALA A 25 12.99 -16.07 18.59
CA ALA A 25 13.57 -17.13 19.42
C ALA A 25 13.65 -16.71 20.90
N ALA A 26 14.05 -15.46 21.19
CA ALA A 26 14.08 -14.91 22.53
C ALA A 26 12.66 -14.83 23.16
N ALA A 27 11.66 -14.44 22.40
CA ALA A 27 10.27 -14.41 22.85
C ALA A 27 9.72 -15.80 23.19
N LEU A 28 10.06 -16.82 22.40
CA LEU A 28 9.72 -18.22 22.72
C LEU A 28 10.50 -18.75 23.94
N ALA A 29 11.79 -18.41 24.03
CA ALA A 29 12.64 -18.86 25.13
C ALA A 29 12.27 -18.23 26.49
N ALA A 30 11.61 -17.09 26.51
CA ALA A 30 11.15 -16.39 27.71
C ALA A 30 10.10 -17.21 28.50
N ASP A 31 9.29 -18.02 27.79
CA ASP A 31 8.33 -18.94 28.41
C ASP A 31 8.29 -20.26 27.60
N PRO A 32 9.21 -21.19 27.83
CA PRO A 32 9.38 -22.36 26.99
C PRO A 32 8.20 -23.33 26.98
N ALA A 33 7.39 -23.33 28.05
CA ALA A 33 6.24 -24.22 28.17
C ALA A 33 4.98 -23.68 27.45
N ARG A 34 4.97 -22.36 27.15
CA ARG A 34 3.81 -21.70 26.61
C ARG A 34 3.73 -21.86 25.09
N GLU A 35 2.57 -22.30 24.63
CA GLU A 35 2.25 -22.27 23.19
C GLU A 35 1.82 -20.87 22.77
N GLN A 36 2.49 -20.32 21.76
CA GLN A 36 2.24 -18.98 21.26
C GLN A 36 1.91 -19.00 19.75
N SER A 37 0.93 -18.20 19.36
CA SER A 37 0.64 -17.99 17.95
C SER A 37 1.59 -16.93 17.36
N PRO A 38 1.84 -16.94 16.02
CA PRO A 38 2.64 -15.90 15.35
C PRO A 38 2.18 -14.49 15.68
N ARG A 39 0.88 -14.31 15.86
CA ARG A 39 0.26 -13.04 16.18
C ARG A 39 0.53 -12.56 17.62
N GLN A 40 0.49 -13.47 18.59
CA GLN A 40 0.81 -13.12 19.98
C GLN A 40 2.26 -12.65 20.10
N ILE A 41 3.19 -13.36 19.45
CA ILE A 41 4.60 -12.96 19.41
C ILE A 41 4.78 -11.64 18.67
N ALA A 42 4.10 -11.47 17.53
CA ALA A 42 4.15 -10.25 16.73
C ALA A 42 3.68 -9.01 17.51
N ASN A 43 2.59 -9.15 18.27
CA ASN A 43 2.08 -8.07 19.12
C ASN A 43 3.07 -7.71 20.24
N GLY A 44 3.71 -8.70 20.88
CA GLY A 44 4.71 -8.46 21.90
C GLY A 44 6.00 -7.80 21.37
N LEU A 45 6.35 -8.07 20.11
CA LEU A 45 7.56 -7.53 19.48
C LEU A 45 7.31 -6.25 18.67
N GLY A 46 6.07 -5.79 18.53
CA GLY A 46 5.71 -4.64 17.68
C GLY A 46 6.02 -4.91 16.19
N ARG A 47 5.82 -6.15 15.70
CA ARG A 47 6.17 -6.58 14.35
C ARG A 47 4.97 -7.17 13.61
N SER A 48 5.06 -7.34 12.28
CA SER A 48 3.98 -7.97 11.52
C SER A 48 3.90 -9.47 11.78
N SER A 49 2.70 -10.02 11.90
CA SER A 49 2.47 -11.45 12.15
C SER A 49 2.98 -12.34 11.02
N GLY A 50 2.98 -11.85 9.77
CA GLY A 50 3.55 -12.54 8.61
C GLY A 50 5.07 -12.68 8.71
N ALA A 51 5.79 -11.61 9.06
CA ALA A 51 7.24 -11.67 9.24
C ALA A 51 7.63 -12.58 10.41
N VAL A 52 6.88 -12.53 11.51
CA VAL A 52 7.07 -13.43 12.65
C VAL A 52 6.73 -14.87 12.29
N GLY A 53 5.68 -15.11 11.50
CA GLY A 53 5.34 -16.43 10.98
C GLY A 53 6.47 -17.05 10.15
N ASN A 54 7.05 -16.29 9.22
CA ASN A 54 8.20 -16.75 8.42
C ASN A 54 9.44 -17.02 9.29
N ALA A 55 9.66 -16.20 10.32
CA ALA A 55 10.76 -16.45 11.29
C ALA A 55 10.54 -17.73 12.09
N LEU A 56 9.29 -18.01 12.50
CA LEU A 56 8.92 -19.24 13.21
C LEU A 56 9.07 -20.48 12.34
N GLU A 57 8.64 -20.46 11.08
CA GLU A 57 8.86 -21.55 10.14
C GLU A 57 10.37 -21.81 9.92
N SER A 58 11.18 -20.74 9.82
CA SER A 58 12.64 -20.88 9.72
C SER A 58 13.26 -21.47 10.98
N LEU A 59 12.78 -21.10 12.18
CA LEU A 59 13.21 -21.67 13.46
C LEU A 59 12.79 -23.13 13.58
N THR A 60 11.60 -23.48 13.11
CA THR A 60 11.09 -24.86 13.10
C THR A 60 11.91 -25.75 12.17
N ALA A 61 12.22 -25.26 10.95
CA ALA A 61 13.08 -25.97 10.01
C ALA A 61 14.51 -26.19 10.55
N ALA A 62 15.00 -25.27 11.41
CA ALA A 62 16.30 -25.38 12.08
C ALA A 62 16.26 -26.17 13.41
N GLY A 63 15.09 -26.69 13.83
CA GLY A 63 14.93 -27.41 15.09
C GLY A 63 14.90 -26.53 16.35
N HIS A 64 14.84 -25.20 16.17
CA HIS A 64 14.83 -24.23 17.28
C HIS A 64 13.43 -23.80 17.73
N ALA A 65 12.37 -24.30 17.11
CA ALA A 65 11.00 -24.17 17.53
C ALA A 65 10.23 -25.44 17.15
N GLU A 66 9.20 -25.78 17.92
CA GLU A 66 8.28 -26.85 17.61
C GLU A 66 6.92 -26.31 17.28
N ARG A 67 6.34 -26.75 16.17
CA ARG A 67 4.96 -26.44 15.81
C ARG A 67 4.02 -27.43 16.48
N THR A 68 3.27 -26.98 17.49
CA THR A 68 2.41 -27.84 18.32
C THR A 68 1.00 -28.01 17.74
N SER A 69 0.55 -27.05 16.88
CA SER A 69 -0.73 -27.12 16.20
C SER A 69 -0.64 -26.55 14.77
N ALA A 70 -1.36 -27.18 13.85
CA ALA A 70 -1.44 -26.76 12.46
C ALA A 70 -2.54 -25.71 12.21
N ALA A 71 -3.65 -25.79 12.94
CA ALA A 71 -4.79 -24.88 12.85
C ALA A 71 -5.50 -24.76 14.23
N PRO A 72 -5.46 -23.57 14.87
CA PRO A 72 -4.61 -22.43 14.56
C PRO A 72 -3.12 -22.73 14.82
N ARG A 73 -2.22 -22.14 14.01
CA ARG A 73 -0.78 -22.34 14.15
C ARG A 73 -0.29 -21.91 15.53
N ARG A 74 0.32 -22.86 16.26
CA ARG A 74 0.96 -22.60 17.54
C ARG A 74 2.37 -23.18 17.54
N TYR A 75 3.24 -22.51 18.30
CA TYR A 75 4.65 -22.84 18.39
C TYR A 75 5.09 -22.81 19.84
N ARG A 76 6.03 -23.67 20.17
CA ARG A 76 6.66 -23.79 21.48
C ARG A 76 8.18 -23.80 21.33
N ALA A 77 8.88 -23.39 22.36
CA ALA A 77 10.33 -23.50 22.41
C ALA A 77 10.79 -24.99 22.44
N THR A 78 11.97 -25.23 21.88
CA THR A 78 12.73 -26.48 22.00
C THR A 78 13.94 -26.26 22.89
N ALA A 79 14.66 -27.33 23.26
CA ALA A 79 15.89 -27.22 24.04
C ALA A 79 16.97 -26.34 23.40
N THR A 80 16.90 -26.14 22.07
CA THR A 80 17.89 -25.36 21.32
C THR A 80 17.42 -23.94 20.99
N THR A 81 16.22 -23.51 21.40
CA THR A 81 15.67 -22.18 21.13
C THR A 81 16.56 -21.08 21.73
N ALA A 82 17.09 -21.29 22.94
CA ALA A 82 17.96 -20.34 23.62
C ALA A 82 19.27 -20.06 22.81
N THR A 83 19.79 -21.07 22.11
CA THR A 83 20.96 -20.92 21.22
C THR A 83 20.67 -20.03 20.06
N ALA A 84 19.46 -20.10 19.47
CA ALA A 84 19.02 -19.23 18.37
C ALA A 84 18.70 -17.79 18.84
N ALA A 85 18.45 -17.60 20.14
CA ALA A 85 18.23 -16.30 20.77
C ALA A 85 19.54 -15.55 21.08
N ALA A 86 20.68 -16.24 21.13
CA ALA A 86 21.96 -15.64 21.45
C ALA A 86 22.43 -14.61 20.38
N PRO A 87 23.09 -13.51 20.78
CA PRO A 87 23.66 -12.56 19.82
C PRO A 87 24.76 -13.24 18.98
N ALA A 88 24.79 -12.97 17.67
CA ALA A 88 25.85 -13.46 16.79
C ALA A 88 27.21 -12.91 17.25
N PRO A 89 28.29 -13.70 17.23
CA PRO A 89 29.63 -13.19 17.54
C PRO A 89 30.02 -12.11 16.55
N VAL A 90 30.44 -10.95 17.06
CA VAL A 90 30.91 -9.81 16.27
C VAL A 90 32.23 -10.20 15.63
N ALA A 91 32.26 -10.41 14.31
CA ALA A 91 33.49 -10.53 13.55
C ALA A 91 34.18 -9.17 13.46
N PRO A 92 35.51 -9.09 13.64
CA PRO A 92 36.22 -7.82 13.56
C PRO A 92 36.19 -7.24 12.14
N ALA A 93 35.87 -5.97 12.04
CA ALA A 93 35.86 -5.22 10.78
C ALA A 93 37.25 -5.08 10.19
N THR A 94 37.43 -5.59 8.97
CA THR A 94 38.62 -5.34 8.17
C THR A 94 38.48 -3.96 7.50
N PRO A 95 39.49 -3.06 7.56
CA PRO A 95 39.35 -1.74 6.95
C PRO A 95 39.49 -1.83 5.43
N ALA A 96 38.53 -1.20 4.73
CA ALA A 96 38.55 -1.06 3.28
C ALA A 96 39.63 -0.06 2.84
N ALA A 97 40.46 -0.46 1.91
CA ALA A 97 41.48 0.37 1.26
C ALA A 97 40.82 1.35 0.25
N PRO A 98 41.39 2.54 0.03
CA PRO A 98 40.80 3.56 -0.83
C PRO A 98 41.05 3.28 -2.31
N ALA A 99 39.96 3.34 -3.12
CA ALA A 99 40.03 3.23 -4.57
C ALA A 99 40.55 4.55 -5.18
N ALA A 100 41.60 4.44 -5.99
CA ALA A 100 42.24 5.50 -6.69
C ALA A 100 41.38 6.12 -7.81
N SER A 101 41.40 7.44 -7.86
CA SER A 101 40.90 8.28 -8.94
C SER A 101 41.66 8.06 -10.24
N LYS A 102 40.97 7.94 -11.37
CA LYS A 102 41.56 8.18 -12.70
C LYS A 102 40.91 9.37 -13.38
N ALA A 103 41.79 10.29 -13.72
CA ALA A 103 41.54 11.59 -14.29
C ALA A 103 40.94 11.56 -15.69
N ALA A 104 40.20 12.62 -15.95
CA ALA A 104 39.66 13.02 -17.25
C ALA A 104 40.73 13.53 -18.22
N LYS A 105 40.47 13.44 -19.53
CA LYS A 105 40.93 14.39 -20.52
C LYS A 105 39.89 14.65 -21.63
N PRO A 106 39.92 15.87 -22.21
CA PRO A 106 38.76 16.48 -22.83
C PRO A 106 38.79 16.40 -24.36
N ALA A 107 37.69 16.51 -25.01
CA ALA A 107 37.68 16.88 -26.42
C ALA A 107 36.36 17.44 -26.93
N ARG A 108 36.51 18.62 -27.43
CA ARG A 108 36.11 19.15 -28.76
C ARG A 108 34.66 19.41 -29.02
N ARG A 109 34.39 20.69 -29.00
CA ARG A 109 33.29 21.38 -29.71
C ARG A 109 33.51 21.32 -31.23
N PRO A 110 32.45 21.19 -32.05
CA PRO A 110 32.17 22.25 -33.03
C PRO A 110 30.71 22.66 -33.20
N LYS A 111 30.57 23.96 -33.28
CA LYS A 111 29.84 24.82 -34.23
C LYS A 111 28.36 24.63 -34.52
N LYS A 112 27.66 25.74 -34.26
CA LYS A 112 26.36 26.18 -34.73
C LYS A 112 26.07 25.80 -36.20
N ASN A 113 24.84 25.41 -36.43
CA ASN A 113 24.09 25.88 -37.59
C ASN A 113 22.63 26.10 -37.21
N THR A 114 22.21 27.32 -37.45
CA THR A 114 20.83 27.81 -37.37
C THR A 114 20.07 27.40 -38.62
N THR A 115 18.89 26.80 -38.44
CA THR A 115 17.81 27.01 -39.44
C THR A 115 16.46 26.90 -38.71
N SER A 116 15.71 27.95 -38.89
CA SER A 116 14.34 28.18 -38.48
C SER A 116 13.38 27.26 -39.26
N ALA A 117 12.41 26.67 -38.58
CA ALA A 117 11.13 26.29 -39.19
C ALA A 117 10.04 26.08 -38.13
N ALA A 118 9.08 26.97 -38.21
CA ALA A 118 7.64 26.84 -37.95
C ALA A 118 7.13 25.94 -36.83
N THR A 119 6.60 26.60 -35.81
CA THR A 119 5.68 26.11 -34.79
C THR A 119 4.30 25.84 -35.36
N PRO A 120 3.68 24.69 -35.10
CA PRO A 120 2.23 24.63 -35.05
C PRO A 120 1.76 24.96 -33.64
N ALA A 121 0.80 25.86 -33.56
CA ALA A 121 0.15 26.32 -32.35
C ALA A 121 -0.40 25.15 -31.54
N SER A 122 0.14 24.98 -30.32
CA SER A 122 -0.43 24.12 -29.30
C SER A 122 -1.66 24.80 -28.72
N ALA A 123 -2.81 24.19 -28.93
CA ALA A 123 -4.03 24.56 -28.24
C ALA A 123 -3.81 24.36 -26.73
N ALA A 124 -4.13 25.39 -25.95
CA ALA A 124 -4.13 25.35 -24.50
C ALA A 124 -5.00 24.18 -24.02
N PRO A 125 -4.56 23.40 -23.01
CA PRO A 125 -5.40 22.37 -22.43
C PRO A 125 -6.56 23.04 -21.71
N ALA A 126 -7.76 22.81 -22.21
CA ALA A 126 -8.99 23.20 -21.54
C ALA A 126 -8.99 22.52 -20.15
N ASN A 127 -9.10 23.33 -19.10
CA ASN A 127 -9.50 22.88 -17.77
C ASN A 127 -10.79 22.08 -17.94
N THR A 128 -10.70 20.75 -17.87
CA THR A 128 -11.89 19.89 -17.90
C THR A 128 -12.69 20.17 -16.63
N PRO A 129 -13.89 20.75 -16.72
CA PRO A 129 -14.71 21.01 -15.55
C PRO A 129 -14.99 19.70 -14.83
N ALA A 130 -14.94 19.72 -13.49
CA ALA A 130 -15.41 18.61 -12.68
C ALA A 130 -16.81 18.20 -13.13
N ALA A 131 -17.00 16.91 -13.42
CA ALA A 131 -18.29 16.39 -13.83
C ALA A 131 -19.37 16.79 -12.81
N PRO A 132 -20.57 17.25 -13.26
CA PRO A 132 -21.62 17.70 -12.37
C PRO A 132 -22.06 16.56 -11.44
N ALA A 133 -22.35 16.92 -10.18
CA ALA A 133 -22.95 15.97 -9.23
C ALA A 133 -24.29 15.47 -9.78
N ARG A 134 -24.42 14.14 -9.90
CA ARG A 134 -25.69 13.50 -10.29
C ARG A 134 -26.67 13.48 -9.13
N PRO A 135 -28.01 13.42 -9.38
CA PRO A 135 -28.99 13.29 -8.31
C PRO A 135 -28.67 12.01 -7.51
N GLY A 136 -28.35 12.17 -6.20
CA GLY A 136 -28.06 11.02 -5.35
C GLY A 136 -26.67 10.99 -4.71
N ASN A 137 -26.02 12.12 -4.43
CA ASN A 137 -24.74 12.18 -3.72
C ASN A 137 -23.62 11.31 -4.36
N THR A 138 -23.59 11.24 -5.70
CA THR A 138 -22.62 10.47 -6.46
C THR A 138 -21.80 11.37 -7.39
N VAL A 139 -20.58 10.94 -7.69
CA VAL A 139 -19.66 11.58 -8.67
C VAL A 139 -19.23 10.53 -9.67
N ALA A 140 -19.35 10.82 -10.96
CA ALA A 140 -18.89 9.93 -12.02
C ALA A 140 -17.36 9.84 -12.01
N ARG A 141 -16.82 8.60 -12.09
CA ARG A 141 -15.40 8.34 -12.28
C ARG A 141 -15.06 8.28 -13.79
N PRO A 142 -13.77 8.42 -14.17
CA PRO A 142 -13.36 8.36 -15.57
C PRO A 142 -13.75 7.04 -16.28
N ASN A 143 -13.88 5.94 -15.54
CA ASN A 143 -14.32 4.64 -16.06
C ASN A 143 -15.85 4.51 -16.20
N GLY A 144 -16.61 5.58 -16.00
CA GLY A 144 -18.08 5.62 -16.09
C GLY A 144 -18.84 5.07 -14.88
N GLN A 145 -18.14 4.54 -13.87
CA GLN A 145 -18.77 4.09 -12.64
C GLN A 145 -19.03 5.25 -11.69
N ASP A 146 -20.10 5.20 -10.91
CA ASP A 146 -20.39 6.21 -9.90
C ASP A 146 -19.61 5.94 -8.61
N TYR A 147 -19.05 7.02 -8.05
CA TYR A 147 -18.51 7.06 -6.70
C TYR A 147 -19.57 7.64 -5.75
N HIS A 148 -19.87 6.93 -4.70
CA HIS A 148 -20.76 7.42 -3.65
C HIS A 148 -19.97 8.25 -2.66
N VAL A 149 -20.29 9.55 -2.60
CA VAL A 149 -19.61 10.54 -1.77
C VAL A 149 -19.81 10.21 -0.29
N ARG A 150 -18.72 10.17 0.44
CA ARG A 150 -18.70 9.96 1.89
C ARG A 150 -18.36 11.27 2.62
N LYS A 151 -18.50 11.28 3.94
CA LYS A 151 -18.13 12.44 4.74
C LYS A 151 -16.74 12.28 5.33
N LEU A 152 -15.91 13.31 5.13
CA LEU A 152 -14.59 13.47 5.74
C LEU A 152 -14.60 14.79 6.52
N ALA A 153 -14.47 14.73 7.84
CA ALA A 153 -14.56 15.89 8.73
C ALA A 153 -15.83 16.76 8.48
N GLY A 154 -16.99 16.09 8.28
CA GLY A 154 -18.28 16.74 8.05
C GLY A 154 -18.53 17.28 6.64
N ARG A 155 -17.52 17.29 5.76
CA ARG A 155 -17.59 17.73 4.34
C ARG A 155 -17.60 16.52 3.39
N ALA A 156 -17.99 16.74 2.15
CA ALA A 156 -17.84 15.73 1.10
C ALA A 156 -16.35 15.38 0.92
N ASP A 157 -16.00 14.10 0.97
CA ASP A 157 -14.61 13.65 0.86
C ASP A 157 -13.95 14.07 -0.48
N VAL A 158 -14.69 14.02 -1.57
CA VAL A 158 -14.27 14.52 -2.89
C VAL A 158 -13.88 16.01 -2.85
N ASP A 159 -14.70 16.84 -2.17
CA ASP A 159 -14.45 18.29 -2.08
C ASP A 159 -13.28 18.60 -1.17
N VAL A 160 -13.08 17.80 -0.10
CA VAL A 160 -11.89 17.92 0.75
C VAL A 160 -10.62 17.67 -0.07
N LEU A 161 -10.59 16.60 -0.87
CA LEU A 161 -9.43 16.30 -1.71
C LEU A 161 -9.17 17.39 -2.76
N ARG A 162 -10.22 17.92 -3.40
CA ARG A 162 -10.11 19.06 -4.33
C ARG A 162 -9.57 20.31 -3.64
N THR A 163 -10.00 20.58 -2.40
CA THR A 163 -9.47 21.67 -1.59
C THR A 163 -7.97 21.48 -1.30
N MET A 164 -7.51 20.24 -1.01
CA MET A 164 -6.09 19.96 -0.80
C MET A 164 -5.27 20.21 -2.06
N ARG A 165 -5.77 19.85 -3.24
CA ARG A 165 -5.09 20.21 -4.51
C ARG A 165 -4.98 21.71 -4.70
N ALA A 166 -6.08 22.45 -4.46
CA ALA A 166 -6.08 23.92 -4.57
C ALA A 166 -5.12 24.59 -3.58
N ALA A 167 -4.93 23.98 -2.40
CA ALA A 167 -3.97 24.42 -1.40
C ALA A 167 -2.55 23.84 -1.60
N GLU A 168 -2.33 23.05 -2.66
CA GLU A 168 -1.05 22.39 -2.97
C GLU A 168 -0.52 21.49 -1.84
N VAL A 169 -1.39 20.90 -1.05
CA VAL A 169 -1.07 20.00 0.08
C VAL A 169 -1.14 18.54 -0.39
N PRO A 170 -0.01 17.83 -0.59
CA PRO A 170 -0.01 16.45 -1.04
C PRO A 170 -0.81 15.53 -0.10
N VAL A 171 -1.53 14.56 -0.69
CA VAL A 171 -2.47 13.68 0.02
C VAL A 171 -1.99 12.23 -0.01
N LEU A 172 -2.01 11.57 1.15
CA LEU A 172 -1.85 10.13 1.29
C LEU A 172 -3.16 9.50 1.79
N LEU A 173 -3.75 8.62 0.99
CA LEU A 173 -4.86 7.78 1.44
C LEU A 173 -4.33 6.41 1.87
N TYR A 174 -4.59 6.02 3.11
CA TYR A 174 -4.13 4.73 3.62
C TYR A 174 -5.27 3.92 4.25
N GLY A 175 -5.13 2.62 4.26
CA GLY A 175 -6.14 1.72 4.84
C GLY A 175 -6.16 0.36 4.14
N PRO A 176 -6.98 -0.59 4.60
CA PRO A 176 -7.07 -1.92 4.02
C PRO A 176 -7.36 -1.89 2.51
N PRO A 177 -6.93 -2.88 1.74
CA PRO A 177 -7.33 -3.01 0.34
C PRO A 177 -8.86 -3.15 0.23
N GLY A 178 -9.44 -2.66 -0.88
CA GLY A 178 -10.89 -2.80 -1.10
C GLY A 178 -11.79 -1.77 -0.41
N THR A 179 -11.23 -0.75 0.26
CA THR A 179 -11.98 0.31 0.96
C THR A 179 -12.40 1.48 0.06
N GLY A 180 -11.98 1.49 -1.21
CA GLY A 180 -12.36 2.52 -2.19
C GLY A 180 -11.42 3.72 -2.26
N LYS A 181 -10.13 3.61 -1.88
CA LYS A 181 -9.12 4.69 -1.99
C LYS A 181 -8.97 5.18 -3.43
N THR A 182 -8.66 4.29 -4.36
CA THR A 182 -8.52 4.59 -5.79
C THR A 182 -9.80 5.21 -6.36
N SER A 183 -10.98 4.68 -5.99
CA SER A 183 -12.27 5.23 -6.42
C SER A 183 -12.52 6.66 -5.95
N LEU A 184 -12.10 7.00 -4.72
CA LEU A 184 -12.18 8.35 -4.19
C LEU A 184 -11.25 9.31 -4.95
N ILE A 185 -10.01 8.88 -5.23
CA ILE A 185 -9.02 9.67 -5.98
C ILE A 185 -9.55 9.95 -7.40
N GLU A 186 -10.04 8.93 -8.10
CA GLU A 186 -10.63 9.05 -9.44
C GLU A 186 -11.86 9.98 -9.45
N ALA A 187 -12.68 9.96 -8.40
CA ALA A 187 -13.83 10.85 -8.28
C ALA A 187 -13.45 12.30 -7.95
N ALA A 188 -12.36 12.47 -7.19
CA ALA A 188 -11.88 13.80 -6.83
C ALA A 188 -11.18 14.50 -8.01
N TYR A 189 -10.43 13.73 -8.81
CA TYR A 189 -9.55 14.26 -9.85
C TYR A 189 -9.82 13.54 -11.17
N GLY A 190 -10.25 14.28 -12.18
CA GLY A 190 -10.55 13.75 -13.53
C GLY A 190 -9.34 13.61 -14.44
N ASP A 191 -8.20 14.21 -14.08
CA ASP A 191 -7.01 14.38 -14.92
C ASP A 191 -5.80 13.59 -14.41
N LEU A 192 -6.03 12.39 -13.91
CA LEU A 192 -5.00 11.52 -13.31
C LEU A 192 -4.00 10.99 -14.34
N LEU A 193 -2.73 11.00 -13.96
CA LEU A 193 -1.69 10.13 -14.51
C LEU A 193 -1.26 9.17 -13.38
N THR A 194 -1.44 7.87 -13.59
CA THR A 194 -1.23 6.87 -12.54
C THR A 194 0.06 6.10 -12.75
N VAL A 195 0.82 5.92 -11.67
CA VAL A 195 1.88 4.92 -11.54
C VAL A 195 1.39 3.86 -10.56
N GLN A 196 1.30 2.62 -11.02
CA GLN A 196 1.02 1.47 -10.15
C GLN A 196 2.32 1.04 -9.50
N GLY A 197 2.37 1.08 -8.17
CA GLY A 197 3.56 0.68 -7.41
C GLY A 197 3.64 -0.82 -7.19
N ASP A 198 4.82 -1.36 -7.39
CA ASP A 198 5.21 -2.73 -7.05
C ASP A 198 6.71 -2.79 -6.71
N GLY A 199 7.22 -4.01 -6.45
CA GLY A 199 8.63 -4.23 -6.11
C GLY A 199 9.62 -3.98 -7.25
N ASP A 200 9.15 -4.03 -8.49
CA ASP A 200 9.95 -3.91 -9.72
C ASP A 200 9.87 -2.50 -10.32
N THR A 201 9.03 -1.62 -9.75
CA THR A 201 8.89 -0.23 -10.20
C THR A 201 10.24 0.50 -10.17
N THR A 202 10.57 1.16 -11.27
CA THR A 202 11.85 1.86 -11.50
C THR A 202 11.68 3.37 -11.61
N VAL A 203 12.79 4.11 -11.64
CA VAL A 203 12.77 5.56 -11.91
C VAL A 203 12.28 5.85 -13.34
N ALA A 204 12.54 4.96 -14.30
CA ALA A 204 12.08 5.12 -15.69
C ALA A 204 10.55 5.11 -15.78
N ASP A 205 9.86 4.29 -14.96
CA ASP A 205 8.40 4.24 -14.92
C ASP A 205 7.77 5.58 -14.49
N PHE A 206 8.49 6.41 -13.76
CA PHE A 206 8.09 7.76 -13.38
C PHE A 206 8.52 8.81 -14.38
N VAL A 207 9.80 8.79 -14.76
CA VAL A 207 10.45 9.89 -15.49
C VAL A 207 10.35 9.69 -16.99
N GLY A 208 10.43 8.45 -17.43
CA GLY A 208 10.46 8.08 -18.85
C GLY A 208 11.80 7.49 -19.28
N GLU A 209 11.84 7.02 -20.50
CA GLU A 209 12.97 6.33 -21.08
C GLU A 209 13.07 6.55 -22.60
N TYR A 210 14.22 6.17 -23.19
CA TYR A 210 14.37 6.13 -24.62
C TYR A 210 13.68 4.89 -25.19
N THR A 211 12.81 5.11 -26.18
CA THR A 211 12.18 4.04 -26.95
C THR A 211 12.55 4.15 -28.42
N GLN A 212 12.58 3.03 -29.13
CA GLN A 212 12.84 3.03 -30.56
C GLN A 212 11.53 3.14 -31.32
N THR A 213 11.42 4.14 -32.19
CA THR A 213 10.29 4.29 -33.10
C THR A 213 10.36 3.30 -34.26
N PRO A 214 9.25 3.02 -34.98
CA PRO A 214 9.23 2.07 -36.10
C PRO A 214 10.23 2.40 -37.22
N ASP A 215 10.64 3.66 -37.37
CA ASP A 215 11.67 4.13 -38.32
C ASP A 215 13.10 4.00 -37.78
N GLY A 216 13.28 3.35 -36.63
CA GLY A 216 14.58 3.04 -36.03
C GLY A 216 15.22 4.16 -35.23
N ARG A 217 14.58 5.30 -35.04
CA ARG A 217 15.09 6.41 -34.25
C ARG A 217 14.83 6.20 -32.76
N PHE A 218 15.75 6.68 -31.91
CA PHE A 218 15.53 6.72 -30.48
C PHE A 218 14.90 8.06 -30.09
N VAL A 219 13.73 7.99 -29.44
CA VAL A 219 13.00 9.13 -28.91
C VAL A 219 12.79 8.94 -27.41
N PHE A 220 13.01 10.01 -26.63
CA PHE A 220 12.71 9.98 -25.21
C PHE A 220 11.20 10.15 -24.99
N MET A 221 10.59 9.14 -24.37
CA MET A 221 9.17 9.17 -24.00
C MET A 221 9.05 9.60 -22.55
N ASN A 222 8.39 10.74 -22.32
CA ASN A 222 8.15 11.24 -20.97
C ASN A 222 7.23 10.30 -20.19
N GLY A 223 7.66 9.89 -19.01
CA GLY A 223 6.88 9.12 -18.06
C GLY A 223 5.77 9.94 -17.37
N PRO A 224 4.92 9.29 -16.58
CA PRO A 224 3.76 9.92 -15.93
C PRO A 224 4.11 11.12 -15.05
N LEU A 225 5.22 11.09 -14.31
CA LEU A 225 5.65 12.21 -13.47
C LEU A 225 6.00 13.45 -14.32
N VAL A 226 6.85 13.26 -15.35
CA VAL A 226 7.26 14.37 -16.22
C VAL A 226 6.08 14.94 -16.97
N ARG A 227 5.17 14.08 -17.44
CA ARG A 227 3.93 14.51 -18.09
C ARG A 227 3.02 15.26 -17.13
N ALA A 228 2.82 14.74 -15.90
CA ALA A 228 2.00 15.43 -14.90
C ALA A 228 2.55 16.81 -14.58
N MET A 229 3.86 16.96 -14.45
CA MET A 229 4.51 18.25 -14.22
C MET A 229 4.32 19.21 -15.39
N LYS A 230 4.57 18.77 -16.63
CA LYS A 230 4.46 19.60 -17.85
C LYS A 230 3.02 19.99 -18.19
N GLU A 231 2.05 19.12 -17.86
CA GLU A 231 0.64 19.30 -18.20
C GLU A 231 -0.18 19.89 -17.03
N GLY A 232 0.41 20.15 -15.86
CA GLY A 232 -0.30 20.64 -14.66
C GLY A 232 -1.33 19.67 -14.12
N ARG A 233 -1.11 18.35 -14.24
CA ARG A 233 -2.04 17.28 -13.91
C ARG A 233 -1.72 16.61 -12.59
N VAL A 234 -2.63 15.76 -12.14
CA VAL A 234 -2.44 14.98 -10.91
C VAL A 234 -1.62 13.73 -11.20
N LEU A 235 -0.52 13.53 -10.48
CA LEU A 235 0.18 12.26 -10.40
C LEU A 235 -0.42 11.43 -9.26
N PHE A 236 -0.97 10.27 -9.59
CA PHE A 236 -1.41 9.30 -8.61
C PHE A 236 -0.42 8.13 -8.52
N ILE A 237 0.11 7.90 -7.31
CA ILE A 237 0.98 6.77 -7.02
C ILE A 237 0.17 5.76 -6.22
N ASP A 238 -0.35 4.73 -6.89
CA ASP A 238 -1.09 3.66 -6.21
C ASP A 238 -0.10 2.66 -5.61
N ASP A 239 -0.43 2.09 -4.46
CA ASP A 239 0.43 1.20 -3.69
C ASP A 239 1.87 1.72 -3.50
N ALA A 240 2.02 3.04 -3.25
CA ALA A 240 3.30 3.76 -3.18
C ALA A 240 4.33 3.12 -2.24
N THR A 241 3.89 2.41 -1.22
CA THR A 241 4.77 1.77 -0.22
C THR A 241 5.35 0.43 -0.65
N LEU A 242 4.95 -0.12 -1.80
CA LEU A 242 5.60 -1.27 -2.43
C LEU A 242 6.81 -0.84 -3.25
N ILE A 243 6.87 0.43 -3.68
CA ILE A 243 7.97 0.99 -4.45
C ILE A 243 9.18 1.19 -3.55
N SER A 244 10.37 0.86 -4.06
CA SER A 244 11.62 1.11 -3.34
C SER A 244 11.75 2.58 -2.94
N PRO A 245 12.14 2.90 -1.68
CA PRO A 245 12.37 4.28 -1.25
C PRO A 245 13.40 5.03 -2.12
N THR A 246 14.35 4.32 -2.72
CA THR A 246 15.34 4.89 -3.64
C THR A 246 14.69 5.40 -4.93
N VAL A 247 13.68 4.68 -5.45
CA VAL A 247 12.92 5.09 -6.63
C VAL A 247 12.01 6.27 -6.30
N LEU A 248 11.30 6.21 -5.18
CA LEU A 248 10.44 7.32 -4.73
C LEU A 248 11.22 8.62 -4.49
N ALA A 249 12.52 8.52 -4.14
CA ALA A 249 13.38 9.69 -4.00
C ALA A 249 13.49 10.52 -5.29
N ALA A 250 13.24 9.92 -6.46
CA ALA A 250 13.19 10.65 -7.73
C ALA A 250 11.95 11.57 -7.85
N VAL A 251 10.87 11.26 -7.11
CA VAL A 251 9.62 12.06 -7.11
C VAL A 251 9.71 13.25 -6.15
N TYR A 252 10.54 13.16 -5.10
CA TYR A 252 10.59 14.16 -4.03
C TYR A 252 10.90 15.59 -4.51
N PRO A 253 11.84 15.85 -5.45
CA PRO A 253 12.09 17.20 -5.93
C PRO A 253 10.88 17.88 -6.58
N ALA A 254 9.99 17.08 -7.19
CA ALA A 254 8.75 17.58 -7.76
C ALA A 254 7.70 17.97 -6.70
N MET A 255 7.79 17.40 -5.48
CA MET A 255 6.90 17.69 -4.35
C MET A 255 7.45 18.79 -3.44
N ASP A 256 8.74 19.08 -3.50
CA ASP A 256 9.38 20.12 -2.69
C ASP A 256 9.01 21.52 -3.22
N GLY A 257 9.27 22.55 -2.42
CA GLY A 257 8.90 23.94 -2.76
C GLY A 257 9.48 24.48 -4.08
N ARG A 258 10.54 23.84 -4.63
CA ARG A 258 11.10 24.20 -5.94
C ARG A 258 10.28 23.67 -7.10
N LYS A 259 9.58 22.54 -6.94
CA LYS A 259 8.75 21.87 -7.96
C LYS A 259 9.49 21.67 -9.29
N GLU A 260 10.77 21.28 -9.21
CA GLU A 260 11.66 21.08 -10.36
C GLU A 260 12.21 19.67 -10.37
N LEU A 261 12.35 19.09 -11.56
CA LEU A 261 12.93 17.78 -11.78
C LEU A 261 13.95 17.84 -12.91
N VAL A 262 15.14 17.29 -12.71
CA VAL A 262 16.12 17.11 -13.78
C VAL A 262 15.96 15.72 -14.39
N VAL A 263 15.57 15.64 -15.65
CA VAL A 263 15.53 14.40 -16.42
C VAL A 263 16.96 14.03 -16.81
N LYS A 264 17.58 13.12 -16.06
CA LYS A 264 19.02 12.79 -16.22
C LYS A 264 19.37 12.29 -17.63
N ALA A 265 18.44 11.59 -18.29
CA ALA A 265 18.65 11.02 -19.62
C ALA A 265 18.76 12.09 -20.71
N THR A 266 18.04 13.20 -20.60
CA THR A 266 18.01 14.29 -21.59
C THR A 266 18.74 15.54 -21.15
N GLY A 267 19.01 15.69 -19.84
CA GLY A 267 19.51 16.92 -19.22
C GLY A 267 18.46 18.03 -19.10
N GLU A 268 17.19 17.77 -19.44
CA GLU A 268 16.10 18.73 -19.34
C GLU A 268 15.75 19.01 -17.88
N VAL A 269 15.58 20.29 -17.53
CA VAL A 269 14.99 20.71 -16.25
C VAL A 269 13.52 20.96 -16.47
N VAL A 270 12.69 20.13 -15.86
CA VAL A 270 11.22 20.23 -15.92
C VAL A 270 10.74 20.97 -14.67
N LYS A 271 10.02 22.07 -14.88
CA LYS A 271 9.29 22.79 -13.83
C LYS A 271 7.83 22.38 -13.87
N ALA A 272 7.23 22.26 -12.69
CA ALA A 272 5.83 21.91 -12.61
C ALA A 272 4.94 23.10 -13.02
N GLU A 273 4.04 22.85 -13.97
CA GLU A 273 3.01 23.80 -14.35
C GLU A 273 1.92 23.91 -13.26
N PRO A 274 1.23 25.05 -13.18
CA PRO A 274 0.13 25.26 -12.25
C PRO A 274 -0.91 24.12 -12.35
N GLY A 275 -1.35 23.61 -11.19
CA GLY A 275 -2.28 22.48 -11.12
C GLY A 275 -1.60 21.11 -10.96
N PHE A 276 -0.28 21.01 -11.12
CA PHE A 276 0.46 19.79 -10.76
C PHE A 276 0.24 19.45 -9.29
N PHE A 277 -0.05 18.18 -9.04
CA PHE A 277 -0.35 17.70 -7.69
C PHE A 277 0.00 16.22 -7.54
N VAL A 278 0.42 15.82 -6.34
CA VAL A 278 0.75 14.42 -6.06
C VAL A 278 -0.20 13.87 -5.00
N VAL A 279 -0.80 12.72 -5.32
CA VAL A 279 -1.60 11.93 -4.38
C VAL A 279 -1.10 10.49 -4.38
N ALA A 280 -1.09 9.85 -3.21
CA ALA A 280 -0.63 8.46 -3.10
C ALA A 280 -1.65 7.58 -2.36
N GLY A 281 -1.64 6.30 -2.72
CA GLY A 281 -2.35 5.23 -2.05
C GLY A 281 -1.38 4.33 -1.27
N HIS A 282 -1.80 3.88 -0.08
CA HIS A 282 -1.03 2.96 0.76
C HIS A 282 -1.95 1.91 1.40
N ASN A 283 -1.51 0.66 1.36
CA ASN A 283 -2.17 -0.48 2.00
C ASN A 283 -1.33 -0.98 3.19
N PRO A 284 -1.57 -0.49 4.44
CA PRO A 284 -0.86 -0.98 5.62
C PRO A 284 -1.09 -2.48 5.82
N GLY A 285 -0.05 -3.20 6.21
CA GLY A 285 -0.12 -4.64 6.48
C GLY A 285 0.07 -5.53 5.24
N VAL A 286 0.17 -4.98 4.03
CA VAL A 286 0.62 -5.74 2.87
C VAL A 286 2.11 -6.05 3.01
N HIS A 287 2.50 -7.28 2.68
CA HIS A 287 3.90 -7.69 2.74
C HIS A 287 4.77 -6.83 1.83
N GLY A 288 5.87 -6.33 2.37
CA GLY A 288 6.79 -5.45 1.62
C GLY A 288 6.39 -3.96 1.63
N ALA A 289 5.19 -3.59 2.07
CA ALA A 289 4.77 -2.19 2.13
C ALA A 289 5.49 -1.44 3.25
N ILE A 290 6.37 -0.50 2.89
CA ILE A 290 7.16 0.30 3.83
C ILE A 290 6.81 1.78 3.64
N LEU A 291 6.13 2.36 4.64
CA LEU A 291 5.96 3.81 4.72
C LEU A 291 7.18 4.40 5.43
N SER A 292 8.14 4.93 4.66
CA SER A 292 9.30 5.61 5.23
C SER A 292 8.94 6.97 5.79
N ASP A 293 9.69 7.46 6.79
CA ASP A 293 9.48 8.80 7.37
C ASP A 293 9.63 9.89 6.29
N ALA A 294 10.56 9.70 5.35
CA ALA A 294 10.78 10.61 4.24
C ALA A 294 9.57 10.71 3.30
N LEU A 295 8.89 9.59 3.05
CA LEU A 295 7.64 9.58 2.27
C LEU A 295 6.49 10.16 3.08
N SER A 296 6.33 9.72 4.33
CA SER A 296 5.28 10.18 5.24
C SER A 296 5.28 11.69 5.43
N SER A 297 6.48 12.29 5.66
CA SER A 297 6.61 13.73 5.91
C SER A 297 6.24 14.60 4.70
N ARG A 298 6.28 14.06 3.47
CA ARG A 298 5.91 14.80 2.25
C ARG A 298 4.41 14.84 2.00
N PHE A 299 3.66 13.90 2.56
CA PHE A 299 2.20 13.90 2.50
C PHE A 299 1.62 14.52 3.77
N ALA A 300 1.49 15.84 3.78
CA ALA A 300 1.02 16.57 4.96
C ALA A 300 -0.45 16.27 5.31
N PHE A 301 -1.26 15.84 4.34
CA PHE A 301 -2.65 15.45 4.57
C PHE A 301 -2.80 13.93 4.39
N GLN A 302 -2.94 13.23 5.53
CA GLN A 302 -3.05 11.77 5.55
C GLN A 302 -4.44 11.35 6.04
N VAL A 303 -5.11 10.52 5.25
CA VAL A 303 -6.48 10.08 5.53
C VAL A 303 -6.56 8.57 5.59
N ARG A 304 -7.05 8.05 6.70
CA ARG A 304 -7.39 6.63 6.82
C ARG A 304 -8.73 6.37 6.16
N VAL A 305 -8.74 5.52 5.14
CA VAL A 305 -9.95 5.10 4.44
C VAL A 305 -10.36 3.72 4.94
N VAL A 306 -11.54 3.64 5.51
CA VAL A 306 -12.15 2.40 6.01
C VAL A 306 -13.38 2.05 5.17
N SER A 307 -13.84 0.81 5.25
CA SER A 307 -15.08 0.40 4.59
C SER A 307 -16.29 1.07 5.24
N ASP A 308 -17.13 1.64 4.41
CA ASP A 308 -18.43 2.15 4.80
C ASP A 308 -19.47 1.02 4.65
N LEU A 309 -19.84 0.42 5.78
CA LEU A 309 -20.80 -0.68 5.80
C LEU A 309 -22.24 -0.21 5.64
N ASP A 310 -22.54 1.05 5.93
CA ASP A 310 -23.84 1.65 5.65
C ASP A 310 -24.01 1.87 4.16
N LEU A 311 -22.95 2.32 3.49
CA LEU A 311 -22.90 2.37 2.02
C LEU A 311 -23.09 0.99 1.40
N ALA A 312 -22.47 -0.06 1.94
CA ALA A 312 -22.70 -1.43 1.45
C ALA A 312 -24.18 -1.81 1.48
N THR A 313 -24.90 -1.42 2.56
CA THR A 313 -26.35 -1.63 2.66
C THR A 313 -27.12 -0.82 1.62
N GLN A 314 -26.79 0.45 1.43
CA GLN A 314 -27.42 1.32 0.41
C GLN A 314 -27.20 0.79 -1.02
N LEU A 315 -26.04 0.17 -1.27
CA LEU A 315 -25.71 -0.47 -2.53
C LEU A 315 -26.38 -1.85 -2.73
N GLY A 316 -27.26 -2.26 -1.83
CA GLY A 316 -28.04 -3.49 -1.95
C GLY A 316 -27.26 -4.77 -1.60
N VAL A 317 -26.22 -4.66 -0.79
CA VAL A 317 -25.59 -5.84 -0.18
C VAL A 317 -26.56 -6.44 0.85
N GLU A 318 -26.68 -7.74 0.86
CA GLU A 318 -27.57 -8.44 1.78
C GLU A 318 -27.24 -8.14 3.25
N ARG A 319 -28.28 -7.91 4.07
CA ARG A 319 -28.14 -7.50 5.47
C ARG A 319 -27.34 -8.51 6.30
N ARG A 320 -27.46 -9.81 6.03
CA ARG A 320 -26.66 -10.85 6.73
C ARG A 320 -25.17 -10.66 6.47
N ALA A 321 -24.76 -10.44 5.22
CA ALA A 321 -23.35 -10.22 4.86
C ALA A 321 -22.79 -8.94 5.51
N VAL A 322 -23.56 -7.85 5.53
CA VAL A 322 -23.18 -6.60 6.21
C VAL A 322 -23.05 -6.81 7.73
N LYS A 323 -23.96 -7.59 8.35
CA LYS A 323 -23.88 -7.91 9.77
C LYS A 323 -22.65 -8.76 10.11
N VAL A 324 -22.33 -9.76 9.29
CA VAL A 324 -21.08 -10.54 9.40
C VAL A 324 -19.85 -9.61 9.32
N ALA A 325 -19.83 -8.70 8.34
CA ALA A 325 -18.74 -7.76 8.18
C ALA A 325 -18.56 -6.82 9.39
N ARG A 326 -19.66 -6.31 9.98
CA ARG A 326 -19.63 -5.47 11.19
C ARG A 326 -19.06 -6.21 12.39
N GLU A 327 -19.52 -7.43 12.61
CA GLU A 327 -19.07 -8.26 13.73
C GLU A 327 -17.59 -8.59 13.59
N LEU A 328 -17.14 -8.98 12.38
CA LEU A 328 -15.74 -9.26 12.12
C LEU A 328 -14.86 -8.01 12.22
N ALA A 329 -15.32 -6.85 11.75
CA ALA A 329 -14.60 -5.58 11.91
C ALA A 329 -14.44 -5.19 13.40
N ALA A 330 -15.47 -5.41 14.22
CA ALA A 330 -15.39 -5.19 15.66
C ALA A 330 -14.38 -6.13 16.34
N ARG A 331 -14.34 -7.40 15.95
CA ARG A 331 -13.36 -8.39 16.43
C ARG A 331 -11.95 -8.08 15.94
N GLN A 332 -11.82 -7.60 14.69
CA GLN A 332 -10.54 -7.17 14.14
C GLN A 332 -9.97 -5.98 14.93
N ALA A 333 -10.81 -5.02 15.31
CA ALA A 333 -10.40 -3.89 16.15
C ALA A 333 -9.89 -4.32 17.52
N LYS A 334 -10.42 -5.42 18.07
CA LYS A 334 -9.95 -6.03 19.33
C LYS A 334 -8.74 -6.95 19.16
N GLY A 335 -8.32 -7.20 17.91
CA GLY A 335 -7.22 -8.12 17.62
C GLY A 335 -7.58 -9.61 17.70
N GLU A 336 -8.87 -9.96 17.77
CA GLU A 336 -9.34 -11.35 17.82
C GLU A 336 -9.22 -12.07 16.47
N VAL A 337 -9.34 -11.32 15.35
CA VAL A 337 -9.16 -11.80 13.97
C VAL A 337 -8.25 -10.86 13.20
N GLY A 338 -7.57 -11.37 12.17
CA GLY A 338 -6.72 -10.60 11.27
C GLY A 338 -7.48 -9.95 10.12
N TRP A 339 -8.63 -10.52 9.78
CA TRP A 339 -9.36 -10.18 8.57
C TRP A 339 -10.84 -9.89 8.86
N ALA A 340 -11.36 -8.90 8.13
CA ALA A 340 -12.78 -8.63 8.02
C ALA A 340 -13.07 -8.22 6.56
N PRO A 341 -14.21 -8.64 5.98
CA PRO A 341 -14.54 -8.29 4.61
C PRO A 341 -14.70 -6.77 4.46
N GLN A 342 -14.09 -6.24 3.42
CA GLN A 342 -14.14 -4.83 3.08
C GLN A 342 -15.24 -4.59 2.03
N LEU A 343 -15.44 -3.35 1.60
CA LEU A 343 -16.47 -2.99 0.64
C LEU A 343 -16.33 -3.78 -0.68
N ARG A 344 -15.11 -4.07 -1.14
CA ARG A 344 -14.83 -4.86 -2.36
C ARG A 344 -15.43 -6.27 -2.26
N GLU A 345 -15.18 -6.97 -1.16
CA GLU A 345 -15.68 -8.33 -0.92
C GLU A 345 -17.20 -8.33 -0.77
N LEU A 346 -17.77 -7.31 -0.14
CA LEU A 346 -19.22 -7.16 0.00
C LEU A 346 -19.92 -6.87 -1.33
N LEU A 347 -19.33 -6.05 -2.20
CA LEU A 347 -19.85 -5.83 -3.55
C LEU A 347 -19.71 -7.08 -4.43
N ALA A 348 -18.62 -7.85 -4.26
CA ALA A 348 -18.47 -9.15 -4.90
C ALA A 348 -19.53 -10.13 -4.40
N PHE A 349 -19.78 -10.19 -3.08
CA PHE A 349 -20.87 -10.97 -2.49
C PHE A 349 -22.22 -10.67 -3.19
N ARG A 350 -22.58 -9.38 -3.33
CA ARG A 350 -23.83 -8.99 -3.99
C ARG A 350 -23.90 -9.52 -5.43
N LYS A 351 -22.80 -9.41 -6.19
CA LYS A 351 -22.76 -9.90 -7.59
C LYS A 351 -22.89 -11.41 -7.65
N ILE A 352 -22.22 -12.14 -6.77
CA ILE A 352 -22.29 -13.60 -6.69
C ILE A 352 -23.71 -14.02 -6.30
N ALA A 353 -24.30 -13.41 -5.27
CA ALA A 353 -25.66 -13.71 -4.82
C ALA A 353 -26.70 -13.47 -5.92
N ALA A 354 -26.51 -12.44 -6.75
CA ALA A 354 -27.39 -12.16 -7.88
C ALA A 354 -27.22 -13.16 -9.05
N ALA A 355 -26.02 -13.70 -9.23
CA ALA A 355 -25.72 -14.66 -10.29
C ALA A 355 -25.99 -16.12 -9.89
N THR A 356 -26.04 -16.42 -8.59
CA THR A 356 -26.27 -17.75 -8.02
C THR A 356 -27.37 -17.65 -6.95
N ASP A 357 -26.97 -17.62 -5.69
CA ASP A 357 -27.83 -17.48 -4.52
C ASP A 357 -27.02 -16.90 -3.33
N PRO A 358 -27.70 -16.38 -2.30
CA PRO A 358 -27.04 -15.80 -1.13
C PRO A 358 -26.20 -16.78 -0.31
N ASP A 359 -26.54 -18.04 -0.27
CA ASP A 359 -25.83 -19.04 0.52
C ASP A 359 -24.52 -19.43 -0.18
N THR A 360 -24.51 -19.55 -1.50
CA THR A 360 -23.30 -19.68 -2.32
C THR A 360 -22.37 -18.47 -2.14
N ALA A 361 -22.91 -17.25 -2.14
CA ALA A 361 -22.15 -16.04 -1.90
C ALA A 361 -21.54 -16.00 -0.48
N MET A 362 -22.26 -16.50 0.54
CA MET A 362 -21.78 -16.59 1.91
C MET A 362 -20.67 -17.66 2.05
N ALA A 363 -20.84 -18.79 1.38
CA ALA A 363 -19.82 -19.83 1.31
C ALA A 363 -18.52 -19.31 0.66
N ASN A 364 -18.63 -18.49 -0.39
CA ASN A 364 -17.50 -17.82 -1.03
C ASN A 364 -16.84 -16.81 -0.08
N LEU A 365 -17.63 -16.00 0.64
CA LEU A 365 -17.12 -15.03 1.61
C LEU A 365 -16.31 -15.72 2.74
N LEU A 366 -16.83 -16.85 3.25
CA LEU A 366 -16.13 -17.69 4.21
C LEU A 366 -14.84 -18.26 3.63
N GLY A 367 -14.85 -18.70 2.37
CA GLY A 367 -13.68 -19.23 1.68
C GLY A 367 -12.58 -18.19 1.43
N ALA A 368 -12.96 -16.92 1.30
CA ALA A 368 -12.03 -15.80 1.11
C ALA A 368 -11.27 -15.41 2.41
N ALA A 369 -11.76 -15.83 3.57
CA ALA A 369 -11.07 -15.59 4.84
C ALA A 369 -9.73 -16.33 4.90
N PRO A 370 -8.66 -15.70 5.45
CA PRO A 370 -7.41 -16.37 5.75
C PRO A 370 -7.62 -17.65 6.57
N GLU A 371 -6.77 -18.63 6.36
CA GLU A 371 -6.95 -19.95 6.99
C GLU A 371 -6.95 -19.85 8.52
N GLU A 372 -6.11 -19.00 9.07
CA GLU A 372 -6.01 -18.75 10.51
C GLU A 372 -7.26 -18.12 11.14
N ASP A 373 -8.03 -17.35 10.37
CA ASP A 373 -9.24 -16.67 10.85
C ASP A 373 -10.53 -17.44 10.51
N ARG A 374 -10.47 -18.46 9.65
CA ARG A 374 -11.63 -19.11 9.03
C ARG A 374 -12.60 -19.73 10.04
N GLU A 375 -12.09 -20.32 11.13
CA GLU A 375 -12.95 -20.90 12.17
C GLU A 375 -13.77 -19.82 12.89
N VAL A 376 -13.14 -18.69 13.21
CA VAL A 376 -13.82 -17.56 13.86
C VAL A 376 -14.84 -16.95 12.90
N VAL A 377 -14.46 -16.79 11.63
CA VAL A 377 -15.38 -16.31 10.59
C VAL A 377 -16.59 -17.24 10.42
N ALA A 378 -16.36 -18.55 10.39
CA ALA A 378 -17.44 -19.56 10.32
C ALA A 378 -18.37 -19.49 11.54
N ALA A 379 -17.83 -19.26 12.74
CA ALA A 379 -18.62 -19.09 13.96
C ALA A 379 -19.52 -17.85 13.89
N VAL A 380 -18.95 -16.71 13.40
CA VAL A 380 -19.72 -15.47 13.20
C VAL A 380 -20.81 -15.65 12.15
N VAL A 381 -20.50 -16.27 11.01
CA VAL A 381 -21.47 -16.60 9.97
C VAL A 381 -22.63 -17.44 10.52
N ARG A 382 -22.30 -18.52 11.28
CA ARG A 382 -23.31 -19.38 11.92
C ARG A 382 -24.22 -18.59 12.86
N THR A 383 -23.63 -17.72 13.69
CA THR A 383 -24.41 -16.88 14.63
C THR A 383 -25.33 -15.92 13.90
N VAL A 384 -24.89 -15.33 12.80
CA VAL A 384 -25.66 -14.34 12.05
C VAL A 384 -26.72 -14.99 11.15
N CYS A 385 -26.39 -16.12 10.50
CA CYS A 385 -27.26 -16.80 9.55
C CYS A 385 -28.21 -17.82 10.22
N GLY A 386 -27.93 -18.22 11.47
CA GLY A 386 -28.70 -19.27 12.17
C GLY A 386 -28.41 -20.68 11.66
N THR A 387 -27.60 -20.83 10.63
CA THR A 387 -27.25 -22.12 10.00
C THR A 387 -25.74 -22.22 9.79
N SER A 388 -25.22 -23.45 9.74
CA SER A 388 -23.82 -23.69 9.39
C SER A 388 -23.67 -23.58 7.86
N VAL A 389 -22.83 -22.65 7.42
CA VAL A 389 -22.44 -22.51 6.02
C VAL A 389 -21.06 -23.13 5.84
N ALA A 390 -20.94 -24.11 4.98
CA ALA A 390 -19.64 -24.68 4.59
C ALA A 390 -19.00 -23.79 3.51
N LYS A 391 -17.65 -23.73 3.51
CA LYS A 391 -16.95 -23.08 2.37
C LYS A 391 -17.25 -23.84 1.07
N LEU A 392 -17.15 -23.15 -0.06
CA LEU A 392 -17.28 -23.79 -1.37
C LEU A 392 -16.29 -24.97 -1.46
N ALA A 393 -16.79 -26.12 -1.92
CA ALA A 393 -15.96 -27.28 -2.18
C ALA A 393 -15.03 -26.97 -3.37
N GLY A 394 -13.78 -27.48 -3.31
CA GLY A 394 -12.90 -27.45 -4.47
C GLY A 394 -13.48 -28.25 -5.64
N LEU A 395 -13.05 -27.90 -6.85
CA LEU A 395 -13.36 -28.74 -8.01
C LEU A 395 -12.77 -30.13 -7.78
N LYS A 396 -13.58 -31.15 -8.01
CA LYS A 396 -13.04 -32.52 -8.06
C LYS A 396 -12.27 -32.71 -9.35
N PRO A 397 -11.10 -33.38 -9.32
CA PRO A 397 -10.33 -33.67 -10.53
C PRO A 397 -11.10 -34.59 -11.48
#